data_068cae2124edda486091d796312acffe
#
_entry.id   068cae2124edda486091d796312acffe
#
_cell.length_a   1.000
_cell.length_b   1.000
_cell.length_c   1.000
_cell.angle_alpha   90.00
_cell.angle_beta   90.00
_cell.angle_gamma   90.00
#
_symmetry.space_group_name_H-M   'P 1'
#
loop_
_entity.id
_entity.type
_entity.pdbx_description
1 polymer ?
#
loop_
_entity_poly.entity_id
_entity_poly.type
_entity_poly.pdbx_seq_one_letter_code
_entity_poly.pdbx_strand_id
1 'polypeptide(L)'
;MFTLADVADVVVPLHAGPETSVAATKSYLGALFAILHIAARWSGRAEIADAIKALPAQLRQGWDADWSALTEGLVDAHNLFVVGRGFGFAGALEAALKFKETCNLHAEAFSAAEVKHGPMALVGPHFPVLFFAQNDDTLPGVLEIAAEF
;
A
#
# COMPACT_ATOMS: atom_id res chain seq x y z
N MET A 1 2.98 -27.04 -19.66
CA MET A 1 3.51 -25.75 -19.19
C MET A 1 3.85 -25.95 -17.72
N PHE A 2 5.11 -25.82 -17.34
CA PHE A 2 5.53 -25.97 -15.93
C PHE A 2 5.21 -24.68 -15.19
N THR A 3 4.72 -24.80 -13.96
CA THR A 3 4.52 -23.68 -13.05
C THR A 3 5.78 -23.43 -12.21
N LEU A 4 5.89 -22.28 -11.56
CA LEU A 4 6.98 -22.01 -10.62
C LEU A 4 7.00 -23.05 -9.47
N ALA A 5 5.82 -23.54 -9.06
CA ALA A 5 5.71 -24.56 -8.02
C ALA A 5 6.34 -25.90 -8.45
N ASP A 6 6.35 -26.23 -9.74
CA ASP A 6 6.92 -27.49 -10.25
C ASP A 6 8.47 -27.51 -10.20
N VAL A 7 9.11 -26.35 -10.08
CA VAL A 7 10.57 -26.20 -10.11
C VAL A 7 11.15 -25.63 -8.81
N ALA A 8 10.31 -25.27 -7.86
CA ALA A 8 10.74 -24.73 -6.58
C ALA A 8 11.05 -25.85 -5.58
N ASP A 9 12.14 -25.72 -4.80
CA ASP A 9 12.49 -26.66 -3.74
C ASP A 9 11.48 -26.60 -2.58
N VAL A 10 10.87 -25.43 -2.35
CA VAL A 10 9.84 -25.21 -1.31
C VAL A 10 8.72 -24.35 -1.86
N VAL A 11 7.48 -24.78 -1.67
CA VAL A 11 6.28 -24.05 -2.06
C VAL A 11 5.50 -23.63 -0.81
N VAL A 12 5.21 -22.35 -0.70
CA VAL A 12 4.37 -21.79 0.37
C VAL A 12 3.04 -21.34 -0.25
N PRO A 13 1.94 -22.09 -0.06
CA PRO A 13 0.66 -21.74 -0.62
C PRO A 13 0.06 -20.52 0.10
N LEU A 14 -0.44 -19.56 -0.65
CA LEU A 14 -1.00 -18.32 -0.10
C LEU A 14 -2.41 -18.50 0.47
N HIS A 15 -3.13 -19.55 0.06
CA HIS A 15 -4.54 -19.81 0.42
C HIS A 15 -5.48 -18.63 0.15
N ALA A 16 -5.14 -17.76 -0.79
CA ALA A 16 -5.92 -16.55 -1.12
C ALA A 16 -7.28 -16.85 -1.79
N GLY A 17 -7.49 -18.12 -2.20
CA GLY A 17 -8.65 -18.50 -3.00
C GLY A 17 -8.55 -17.99 -4.45
N PRO A 18 -9.59 -18.19 -5.26
CA PRO A 18 -9.60 -17.73 -6.64
C PRO A 18 -9.60 -16.20 -6.71
N GLU A 19 -8.74 -15.64 -7.57
CA GLU A 19 -8.69 -14.22 -7.90
C GLU A 19 -9.24 -14.06 -9.31
N THR A 20 -10.47 -13.57 -9.42
CA THR A 20 -11.21 -13.50 -10.69
C THR A 20 -11.21 -12.11 -11.32
N SER A 21 -10.85 -11.09 -10.54
CA SER A 21 -10.70 -9.71 -11.01
C SER A 21 -9.32 -9.47 -11.63
N VAL A 22 -9.24 -8.51 -12.54
CA VAL A 22 -7.95 -8.04 -13.08
C VAL A 22 -7.10 -7.43 -11.96
N ALA A 23 -7.74 -6.63 -11.09
CA ALA A 23 -7.10 -6.07 -9.92
C ALA A 23 -6.86 -7.15 -8.86
N ALA A 24 -5.64 -7.64 -8.76
CA ALA A 24 -5.23 -8.57 -7.71
C ALA A 24 -5.23 -7.87 -6.34
N THR A 25 -5.87 -8.48 -5.35
CA THR A 25 -6.01 -7.94 -3.99
C THR A 25 -5.65 -8.98 -2.93
N LYS A 26 -6.37 -10.09 -2.88
CA LYS A 26 -6.17 -11.15 -1.87
C LYS A 26 -4.83 -11.85 -2.02
N SER A 27 -4.39 -12.13 -3.25
CA SER A 27 -3.10 -12.76 -3.52
C SER A 27 -1.93 -11.84 -3.13
N TYR A 28 -2.05 -10.54 -3.37
CA TYR A 28 -1.07 -9.54 -2.93
C TYR A 28 -0.95 -9.53 -1.40
N LEU A 29 -2.06 -9.38 -0.69
CA LEU A 29 -2.07 -9.40 0.77
C LEU A 29 -1.57 -10.75 1.32
N GLY A 30 -1.96 -11.86 0.70
CA GLY A 30 -1.48 -13.19 1.05
C GLY A 30 0.03 -13.35 0.89
N ALA A 31 0.60 -12.78 -0.18
CA ALA A 31 2.05 -12.80 -0.41
C ALA A 31 2.81 -12.00 0.65
N LEU A 32 2.35 -10.78 0.98
CA LEU A 32 2.94 -9.98 2.06
C LEU A 32 2.87 -10.71 3.40
N PHE A 33 1.74 -11.34 3.70
CA PHE A 33 1.54 -12.11 4.93
C PHE A 33 2.48 -13.33 5.00
N ALA A 34 2.64 -14.05 3.89
CA ALA A 34 3.58 -15.17 3.80
C ALA A 34 5.03 -14.74 4.02
N ILE A 35 5.45 -13.63 3.40
CA ILE A 35 6.79 -13.05 3.58
C ILE A 35 7.01 -12.66 5.04
N LEU A 36 6.02 -12.03 5.67
CA LEU A 36 6.10 -11.63 7.07
C LEU A 36 6.24 -12.86 8.00
N HIS A 37 5.51 -13.94 7.72
CA HIS A 37 5.66 -15.21 8.43
C HIS A 37 7.06 -15.82 8.28
N ILE A 38 7.62 -15.81 7.08
CA ILE A 38 8.98 -16.28 6.82
C ILE A 38 9.98 -15.45 7.62
N ALA A 39 9.87 -14.12 7.56
CA ALA A 39 10.73 -13.20 8.31
C ALA A 39 10.65 -13.42 9.83
N ALA A 40 9.44 -13.60 10.37
CA ALA A 40 9.22 -13.89 11.78
C ALA A 40 9.91 -15.19 12.21
N ARG A 41 9.78 -16.24 11.41
CA ARG A 41 10.40 -17.55 11.69
C ARG A 41 11.90 -17.50 11.55
N TRP A 42 12.40 -16.82 10.54
CA TRP A 42 13.84 -16.70 10.31
C TRP A 42 14.53 -15.88 11.40
N SER A 43 13.96 -14.74 11.76
CA SER A 43 14.55 -13.85 12.76
C SER A 43 14.42 -14.36 14.19
N GLY A 44 13.48 -15.27 14.48
CA GLY A 44 13.14 -15.73 15.83
C GLY A 44 12.55 -14.65 16.74
N ARG A 45 12.19 -13.49 16.20
CA ARG A 45 11.68 -12.33 16.96
C ARG A 45 10.22 -12.54 17.36
N ALA A 46 9.97 -12.64 18.66
CA ALA A 46 8.65 -12.89 19.21
C ALA A 46 7.67 -11.74 18.90
N GLU A 47 8.15 -10.48 18.90
CA GLU A 47 7.34 -9.31 18.62
C GLU A 47 6.76 -9.30 17.21
N ILE A 48 7.46 -9.85 16.20
CA ILE A 48 6.93 -9.99 14.85
C ILE A 48 5.83 -11.07 14.82
N ALA A 49 6.05 -12.18 15.53
CA ALA A 49 5.04 -13.23 15.62
C ALA A 49 3.74 -12.75 16.30
N ASP A 50 3.85 -11.89 17.31
CA ASP A 50 2.70 -11.31 17.99
C ASP A 50 2.00 -10.25 17.14
N ALA A 51 2.74 -9.42 16.40
CA ALA A 51 2.18 -8.50 15.42
C ALA A 51 1.38 -9.24 14.34
N ILE A 52 1.87 -10.37 13.85
CA ILE A 52 1.15 -11.21 12.87
C ILE A 52 -0.20 -11.69 13.42
N LYS A 53 -0.26 -12.09 14.70
CA LYS A 53 -1.52 -12.51 15.34
C LYS A 53 -2.54 -11.36 15.43
N ALA A 54 -2.07 -10.14 15.64
CA ALA A 54 -2.92 -8.95 15.74
C ALA A 54 -3.41 -8.43 14.36
N LEU A 55 -2.71 -8.76 13.28
CA LEU A 55 -2.95 -8.21 11.95
C LEU A 55 -4.39 -8.39 11.44
N PRO A 56 -5.07 -9.54 11.60
CA PRO A 56 -6.46 -9.69 11.14
C PRO A 56 -7.43 -8.70 11.79
N ALA A 57 -7.24 -8.39 13.07
CA ALA A 57 -8.06 -7.40 13.78
C ALA A 57 -7.77 -5.98 13.30
N GLN A 58 -6.51 -5.66 13.06
CA GLN A 58 -6.09 -4.35 12.52
C GLN A 58 -6.62 -4.13 11.08
N LEU A 59 -6.56 -5.16 10.23
CA LEU A 59 -7.14 -5.11 8.88
C LEU A 59 -8.66 -4.92 8.93
N ARG A 60 -9.35 -5.57 9.87
CA ARG A 60 -10.79 -5.37 10.09
C ARG A 60 -11.08 -3.93 10.51
N GLN A 61 -10.31 -3.39 11.44
CA GLN A 61 -10.45 -2.00 11.88
C GLN A 61 -10.25 -1.02 10.73
N GLY A 62 -9.24 -1.24 9.87
CA GLY A 62 -9.03 -0.44 8.67
C GLY A 62 -10.18 -0.54 7.67
N TRP A 63 -10.74 -1.75 7.49
CA TRP A 63 -11.90 -1.96 6.62
C TRP A 63 -13.15 -1.25 7.12
N ASP A 64 -13.39 -1.26 8.44
CA ASP A 64 -14.55 -0.68 9.07
C ASP A 64 -14.42 0.84 9.32
N ALA A 65 -13.29 1.44 8.95
CA ALA A 65 -13.08 2.88 9.07
C ALA A 65 -13.97 3.67 8.10
N ASP A 66 -14.34 4.88 8.49
CA ASP A 66 -15.08 5.79 7.61
C ASP A 66 -14.15 6.44 6.58
N TRP A 67 -14.33 6.09 5.32
CA TRP A 67 -13.58 6.59 4.16
C TRP A 67 -14.33 7.66 3.37
N SER A 68 -15.47 8.18 3.87
CA SER A 68 -16.34 9.12 3.16
C SER A 68 -15.59 10.39 2.72
N ALA A 69 -14.81 10.98 3.62
CA ALA A 69 -14.02 12.18 3.30
C ALA A 69 -13.02 11.97 2.15
N LEU A 70 -12.40 10.78 2.07
CA LEU A 70 -11.52 10.43 0.97
C LEU A 70 -12.33 10.31 -0.34
N THR A 71 -13.47 9.65 -0.29
CA THR A 71 -14.35 9.47 -1.45
C THR A 71 -14.84 10.80 -1.98
N GLU A 72 -15.32 11.69 -1.10
CA GLU A 72 -15.77 13.04 -1.45
C GLU A 72 -14.65 13.88 -2.06
N GLY A 73 -13.43 13.77 -1.54
CA GLY A 73 -12.26 14.50 -2.05
C GLY A 73 -11.77 14.02 -3.41
N LEU A 74 -12.17 12.82 -3.85
CA LEU A 74 -11.71 12.20 -5.08
C LEU A 74 -12.78 12.06 -6.17
N VAL A 75 -14.06 12.39 -5.88
CA VAL A 75 -15.18 12.13 -6.80
C VAL A 75 -15.01 12.77 -8.17
N ASP A 76 -14.44 13.96 -8.23
CA ASP A 76 -14.20 14.71 -9.47
C ASP A 76 -12.73 14.68 -9.91
N ALA A 77 -11.90 13.84 -9.28
CA ALA A 77 -10.48 13.75 -9.60
C ALA A 77 -10.25 13.03 -10.93
N HIS A 78 -9.37 13.57 -11.76
CA HIS A 78 -8.90 12.95 -13.00
C HIS A 78 -7.48 12.40 -12.87
N ASN A 79 -6.74 12.88 -11.89
CA ASN A 79 -5.40 12.46 -11.54
C ASN A 79 -5.19 12.57 -10.03
N LEU A 80 -4.18 11.89 -9.53
CA LEU A 80 -3.90 11.79 -8.10
C LEU A 80 -2.42 11.47 -7.89
N PHE A 81 -1.76 12.16 -6.96
CA PHE A 81 -0.51 11.67 -6.41
C PHE A 81 -0.75 10.88 -5.14
N VAL A 82 -0.03 9.76 -5.02
CA VAL A 82 -0.02 8.95 -3.80
C VAL A 82 1.39 8.96 -3.25
N VAL A 83 1.58 9.58 -2.10
CA VAL A 83 2.90 9.84 -1.53
C VAL A 83 3.11 8.98 -0.28
N GLY A 84 4.27 8.32 -0.20
CA GLY A 84 4.66 7.54 0.97
C GLY A 84 6.15 7.59 1.21
N ARG A 85 6.60 7.12 2.37
CA ARG A 85 8.03 6.97 2.68
C ARG A 85 8.28 5.66 3.41
N GLY A 86 9.50 5.09 3.26
CA GLY A 86 9.81 3.82 3.88
C GLY A 86 8.80 2.73 3.47
N PHE A 87 8.24 2.04 4.45
CA PHE A 87 7.22 1.02 4.19
C PHE A 87 5.93 1.59 3.58
N GLY A 88 5.56 2.84 3.89
CA GLY A 88 4.39 3.50 3.28
C GLY A 88 4.54 3.76 1.80
N PHE A 89 5.75 3.81 1.28
CA PHE A 89 5.94 3.94 -0.16
C PHE A 89 5.48 2.68 -0.92
N ALA A 90 5.68 1.49 -0.34
CA ALA A 90 5.13 0.26 -0.93
C ALA A 90 3.59 0.28 -0.97
N GLY A 91 2.95 0.78 0.10
CA GLY A 91 1.51 1.01 0.13
C GLY A 91 1.04 2.04 -0.90
N ALA A 92 1.81 3.12 -1.07
CA ALA A 92 1.51 4.15 -2.06
C ALA A 92 1.57 3.62 -3.51
N LEU A 93 2.56 2.78 -3.83
CA LEU A 93 2.68 2.13 -5.13
C LEU A 93 1.46 1.24 -5.43
N GLU A 94 1.07 0.41 -4.45
CA GLU A 94 -0.09 -0.47 -4.60
C GLU A 94 -1.40 0.33 -4.71
N ALA A 95 -1.58 1.36 -3.89
CA ALA A 95 -2.77 2.21 -3.96
C ALA A 95 -2.88 2.92 -5.32
N ALA A 96 -1.78 3.48 -5.83
CA ALA A 96 -1.78 4.10 -7.15
C ALA A 96 -2.12 3.10 -8.27
N LEU A 97 -1.67 1.84 -8.15
CA LEU A 97 -2.08 0.77 -9.07
C LEU A 97 -3.58 0.50 -8.96
N LYS A 98 -4.12 0.36 -7.75
CA LYS A 98 -5.54 0.07 -7.53
C LYS A 98 -6.44 1.20 -8.03
N PHE A 99 -6.09 2.46 -7.84
CA PHE A 99 -6.85 3.59 -8.41
C PHE A 99 -6.93 3.52 -9.94
N LYS A 100 -5.85 3.14 -10.61
CA LYS A 100 -5.85 2.94 -12.06
C LYS A 100 -6.72 1.75 -12.48
N GLU A 101 -6.62 0.63 -11.79
CA GLU A 101 -7.29 -0.62 -12.15
C GLU A 101 -8.80 -0.62 -11.83
N THR A 102 -9.21 0.05 -10.75
CA THR A 102 -10.58 -0.05 -10.22
C THR A 102 -11.41 1.22 -10.36
N CYS A 103 -10.76 2.39 -10.39
CA CYS A 103 -11.43 3.69 -10.43
C CYS A 103 -11.24 4.42 -11.77
N ASN A 104 -10.45 3.86 -12.70
CA ASN A 104 -10.08 4.53 -13.95
C ASN A 104 -9.46 5.92 -13.70
N LEU A 105 -8.82 6.10 -12.56
CA LEU A 105 -8.18 7.34 -12.12
C LEU A 105 -6.67 7.25 -12.36
N HIS A 106 -6.12 8.22 -13.11
CA HIS A 106 -4.66 8.28 -13.28
C HIS A 106 -4.00 8.61 -11.95
N ALA A 107 -3.34 7.63 -11.36
CA ALA A 107 -2.66 7.78 -10.08
C ALA A 107 -1.17 7.44 -10.22
N GLU A 108 -0.33 8.27 -9.63
CA GLU A 108 1.12 8.08 -9.64
C GLU A 108 1.68 8.12 -8.22
N ALA A 109 2.55 7.14 -7.90
CA ALA A 109 3.14 7.04 -6.58
C ALA A 109 4.52 7.68 -6.52
N PHE A 110 4.77 8.46 -5.47
CA PHE A 110 6.06 9.07 -5.22
C PHE A 110 6.56 8.81 -3.79
N SER A 111 7.87 8.71 -3.66
CA SER A 111 8.49 8.83 -2.35
C SER A 111 8.41 10.29 -1.87
N ALA A 112 8.07 10.50 -0.60
CA ALA A 112 8.10 11.83 0.00
C ALA A 112 9.48 12.51 -0.09
N ALA A 113 10.57 11.73 -0.26
CA ALA A 113 11.90 12.28 -0.48
C ALA A 113 12.10 12.81 -1.92
N GLU A 114 11.38 12.25 -2.89
CA GLU A 114 11.62 12.51 -4.32
C GLU A 114 10.59 13.45 -4.94
N VAL A 115 9.39 13.55 -4.38
CA VAL A 115 8.29 14.32 -4.98
C VAL A 115 8.61 15.81 -5.18
N LYS A 116 9.48 16.37 -4.35
CA LYS A 116 9.98 17.76 -4.46
C LYS A 116 10.90 17.99 -5.65
N HIS A 117 11.54 16.96 -6.18
CA HIS A 117 12.54 17.07 -7.24
C HIS A 117 11.95 17.13 -8.66
N GLY A 118 10.74 17.66 -8.79
CA GLY A 118 10.07 17.88 -10.07
C GLY A 118 8.57 17.62 -10.03
N PRO A 119 8.09 16.43 -9.64
CA PRO A 119 6.66 16.08 -9.68
C PRO A 119 5.74 17.07 -8.95
N MET A 120 6.20 17.64 -7.85
CA MET A 120 5.45 18.65 -7.07
C MET A 120 5.01 19.86 -7.92
N ALA A 121 5.73 20.18 -9.00
CA ALA A 121 5.36 21.28 -9.90
C ALA A 121 4.03 21.08 -10.63
N LEU A 122 3.53 19.84 -10.71
CA LEU A 122 2.23 19.53 -11.29
C LEU A 122 1.06 19.78 -10.33
N VAL A 123 1.36 19.93 -9.04
CA VAL A 123 0.33 20.07 -8.00
C VAL A 123 -0.10 21.52 -7.90
N GLY A 124 -1.32 21.78 -8.30
CA GLY A 124 -1.97 23.09 -8.21
C GLY A 124 -3.26 23.02 -7.36
N PRO A 125 -4.04 24.10 -7.31
CA PRO A 125 -5.32 24.09 -6.62
C PRO A 125 -6.21 22.93 -7.10
N HIS A 126 -6.81 22.21 -6.16
CA HIS A 126 -7.68 21.05 -6.42
C HIS A 126 -6.99 19.80 -7.01
N PHE A 127 -5.66 19.76 -7.05
CA PHE A 127 -4.95 18.54 -7.40
C PHE A 127 -4.88 17.65 -6.14
N PRO A 128 -5.53 16.47 -6.12
CA PRO A 128 -5.55 15.65 -4.93
C PRO A 128 -4.20 14.94 -4.70
N VAL A 129 -3.78 14.91 -3.44
CA VAL A 129 -2.61 14.19 -2.99
C VAL A 129 -2.96 13.35 -1.77
N LEU A 130 -2.77 12.04 -1.86
CA LEU A 130 -2.99 11.10 -0.77
C LEU A 130 -1.66 10.74 -0.13
N PHE A 131 -1.53 10.93 1.18
CA PHE A 131 -0.33 10.60 1.93
C PHE A 131 -0.50 9.34 2.78
N PHE A 132 0.42 8.39 2.63
CA PHE A 132 0.59 7.26 3.54
C PHE A 132 1.58 7.64 4.65
N ALA A 133 1.04 8.07 5.78
CA ALA A 133 1.80 8.53 6.94
C ALA A 133 1.74 7.49 8.06
N GLN A 134 2.78 6.67 8.19
CA GLN A 134 2.87 5.70 9.27
C GLN A 134 3.43 6.35 10.55
N ASN A 135 3.09 5.76 11.69
CA ASN A 135 3.65 6.16 12.98
C ASN A 135 5.03 5.49 13.19
N ASP A 136 6.02 5.97 12.44
CA ASP A 136 7.41 5.57 12.51
C ASP A 136 8.36 6.78 12.33
N ASP A 137 9.65 6.54 12.25
CA ASP A 137 10.68 7.60 12.11
C ASP A 137 10.52 8.46 10.83
N THR A 138 9.71 8.03 9.88
CA THR A 138 9.46 8.77 8.63
C THR A 138 8.31 9.78 8.75
N LEU A 139 7.47 9.67 9.78
CA LEU A 139 6.26 10.48 9.95
C LEU A 139 6.52 11.99 9.92
N PRO A 140 7.51 12.54 10.65
CA PRO A 140 7.76 13.99 10.65
C PRO A 140 8.03 14.54 9.24
N GLY A 141 8.87 13.85 8.46
CA GLY A 141 9.19 14.26 7.10
C GLY A 141 8.02 14.13 6.13
N VAL A 142 7.14 13.13 6.31
CA VAL A 142 5.92 13.00 5.50
C VAL A 142 4.94 14.15 5.80
N LEU A 143 4.76 14.51 7.07
CA LEU A 143 3.89 15.63 7.48
C LEU A 143 4.44 16.98 7.02
N GLU A 144 5.75 17.18 7.04
CA GLU A 144 6.40 18.38 6.51
C GLU A 144 6.08 18.54 5.01
N ILE A 145 6.26 17.49 4.23
CA ILE A 145 5.93 17.48 2.80
C ILE A 145 4.44 17.74 2.59
N ALA A 146 3.57 17.09 3.35
CA ALA A 146 2.12 17.30 3.24
C ALA A 146 1.71 18.76 3.51
N ALA A 147 2.38 19.43 4.45
CA ALA A 147 2.14 20.83 4.76
C ALA A 147 2.60 21.80 3.65
N GLU A 148 3.59 21.39 2.85
CA GLU A 148 4.05 22.20 1.71
C GLU A 148 3.09 22.11 0.51
N PHE A 149 2.35 20.99 0.38
CA PHE A 149 1.33 20.82 -0.67
C PHE A 149 0.06 21.62 -0.39
#